data_d5f09f673e63081a36abf3e67391d801
#
_entry.id   d5f09f673e63081a36abf3e67391d801
#
_cell.length_a   1.000
_cell.length_b   1.000
_cell.length_c   1.000
_cell.angle_alpha   90.00
_cell.angle_beta   90.00
_cell.angle_gamma   90.00
#
_symmetry.space_group_name_H-M   'P 1'
#
loop_
_entity.id
_entity.type
_entity.pdbx_description
1 polymer ?
#
loop_
_entity_poly.entity_id
_entity_poly.type
_entity_poly.pdbx_seq_one_letter_code
_entity_poly.pdbx_strand_id
1 'polypeptide(L)'
;MMKPGKIIIALLGVLAFTACQEKGDKYAFQYVTFKESIPYKQGQEHPSCSFDLNVLKAHGTDTVFADAFNVDISYFLFDKRTTDVRGAMIHFIDSVLNIFKEENREQIRYAQEEGFEPRDIDYEYVINTEVHYGNGRDIIGHFINMYQYTGGAHGGTFITCRNYRLEDGSVVTLDDYFKPGYEKVLLPVLERKLLEYAECSSREELDEHGYFSNDPLFVSDNFEIRQDTIDFIYNQYDIAPYSTGITTLSVPEDEIRSIIR
;
A
#
# COMPACT_ATOMS: atom_id res chain seq x y z
N MET A 1 -6.15 40.60 10.17
CA MET A 1 -6.62 39.79 9.03
C MET A 1 -5.41 39.52 8.14
N MET A 2 -4.70 38.43 8.38
CA MET A 2 -3.57 38.01 7.53
C MET A 2 -4.13 37.18 6.37
N LYS A 3 -3.77 37.54 5.14
CA LYS A 3 -4.13 36.79 3.94
C LYS A 3 -3.40 35.45 3.96
N PRO A 4 -4.05 34.35 3.57
CA PRO A 4 -3.36 33.07 3.42
C PRO A 4 -2.31 33.19 2.31
N GLY A 5 -1.03 33.02 2.67
CA GLY A 5 0.06 32.95 1.72
C GLY A 5 -0.12 31.71 0.85
N LYS A 6 -0.19 31.90 -0.46
CA LYS A 6 -0.10 30.81 -1.43
C LYS A 6 1.28 30.19 -1.30
N ILE A 7 1.34 28.94 -0.85
CA ILE A 7 2.55 28.13 -0.91
C ILE A 7 2.80 27.86 -2.39
N ILE A 8 3.84 28.51 -2.94
CA ILE A 8 4.35 28.20 -4.26
C ILE A 8 5.22 26.95 -4.06
N ILE A 9 4.64 25.78 -4.34
CA ILE A 9 5.42 24.54 -4.46
C ILE A 9 6.26 24.70 -5.72
N ALA A 10 7.57 24.92 -5.57
CA ALA A 10 8.51 24.90 -6.66
C ALA A 10 8.64 23.47 -7.16
N LEU A 11 7.92 23.14 -8.23
CA LEU A 11 8.06 21.88 -8.96
C LEU A 11 9.42 21.87 -9.68
N LEU A 12 10.45 21.35 -9.07
CA LEU A 12 11.73 21.05 -9.70
C LEU A 12 11.92 19.54 -9.71
N GLY A 13 11.99 18.99 -10.91
CA GLY A 13 12.52 17.66 -11.15
C GLY A 13 11.56 16.62 -11.70
N VAL A 14 10.91 16.91 -12.83
CA VAL A 14 10.36 15.84 -13.67
C VAL A 14 11.51 15.26 -14.50
N LEU A 15 12.14 14.19 -14.01
CA LEU A 15 12.84 13.25 -14.89
C LEU A 15 11.77 12.33 -15.48
N ALA A 16 11.23 12.75 -16.62
CA ALA A 16 10.43 11.90 -17.46
C ALA A 16 11.36 10.84 -18.07
N PHE A 17 11.36 9.63 -17.50
CA PHE A 17 11.78 8.48 -18.28
C PHE A 17 10.69 8.27 -19.34
N THR A 18 10.94 8.75 -20.54
CA THR A 18 10.20 8.36 -21.72
C THR A 18 10.55 6.90 -22.02
N ALA A 19 9.79 5.95 -21.46
CA ALA A 19 9.63 4.68 -22.12
C ALA A 19 9.07 4.99 -23.50
N CYS A 20 9.74 4.53 -24.56
CA CYS A 20 9.23 4.64 -25.93
C CYS A 20 7.85 3.99 -25.96
N GLN A 21 6.83 4.80 -26.02
CA GLN A 21 5.44 4.36 -26.08
C GLN A 21 5.14 4.12 -27.57
N GLU A 22 5.00 2.86 -27.95
CA GLU A 22 4.33 2.53 -29.21
C GLU A 22 2.88 3.04 -29.11
N LYS A 23 2.46 3.80 -30.13
CA LYS A 23 1.09 4.28 -30.24
C LYS A 23 0.18 3.06 -30.38
N GLY A 24 -0.49 2.67 -29.31
CA GLY A 24 -1.52 1.66 -29.41
C GLY A 24 -1.67 0.63 -28.28
N ASP A 25 -0.91 0.75 -27.20
CA ASP A 25 -1.09 -0.17 -26.08
C ASP A 25 -2.49 -0.05 -25.50
N LYS A 26 -3.17 -1.19 -25.40
CA LYS A 26 -4.52 -1.26 -24.84
C LYS A 26 -4.47 -0.88 -23.35
N TYR A 27 -3.49 -1.39 -22.63
CA TYR A 27 -3.22 -1.12 -21.23
C TYR A 27 -1.79 -0.64 -21.06
N ALA A 28 -1.59 0.49 -20.43
CA ALA A 28 -0.29 1.04 -20.13
C ALA A 28 -0.30 1.74 -18.77
N PHE A 29 0.87 1.82 -18.13
CA PHE A 29 1.01 2.42 -16.82
C PHE A 29 2.14 3.42 -16.81
N GLN A 30 2.00 4.48 -16.03
CA GLN A 30 3.06 5.45 -15.79
C GLN A 30 3.05 5.91 -14.33
N TYR A 31 4.23 6.21 -13.79
CA TYR A 31 4.33 6.73 -12.45
C TYR A 31 3.89 8.19 -12.33
N VAL A 32 3.13 8.47 -11.29
CA VAL A 32 2.96 9.79 -10.70
C VAL A 32 3.84 9.81 -9.47
N THR A 33 4.85 10.69 -9.47
CA THR A 33 5.84 10.72 -8.39
C THR A 33 5.85 12.05 -7.66
N PHE A 34 6.13 11.98 -6.36
CA PHE A 34 6.45 13.14 -5.54
C PHE A 34 7.50 12.74 -4.49
N LYS A 35 8.61 13.48 -4.43
CA LYS A 35 9.67 13.23 -3.45
C LYS A 35 10.18 14.54 -2.89
N GLU A 36 9.89 14.78 -1.62
CA GLU A 36 10.31 16.01 -0.93
C GLU A 36 10.28 15.82 0.59
N SER A 37 11.17 16.54 1.31
CA SER A 37 11.11 16.70 2.75
C SER A 37 10.79 18.17 3.06
N ILE A 38 9.70 18.41 3.76
CA ILE A 38 9.16 19.73 4.01
C ILE A 38 9.31 20.07 5.49
N PRO A 39 10.17 21.04 5.86
CA PRO A 39 10.39 21.37 7.26
C PRO A 39 9.18 22.10 7.87
N TYR A 40 8.99 21.95 9.18
CA TYR A 40 7.97 22.67 9.93
C TYR A 40 8.16 24.19 9.84
N LYS A 41 9.41 24.64 9.94
CA LYS A 41 9.79 26.06 9.73
C LYS A 41 10.90 26.14 8.69
N GLN A 42 10.81 27.14 7.82
CA GLN A 42 11.85 27.40 6.83
C GLN A 42 13.22 27.63 7.49
N GLY A 43 14.24 26.95 7.00
CA GLY A 43 15.61 27.05 7.50
C GLY A 43 15.94 26.14 8.70
N GLN A 44 15.02 25.27 9.11
CA GLN A 44 15.25 24.18 10.05
C GLN A 44 15.28 22.84 9.32
N GLU A 45 15.99 21.85 9.82
CA GLU A 45 15.96 20.48 9.27
C GLU A 45 14.86 19.65 9.92
N HIS A 46 14.63 19.84 11.22
CA HIS A 46 13.62 19.13 12.00
C HIS A 46 12.77 20.08 12.84
N PRO A 47 11.50 19.70 13.13
CA PRO A 47 10.81 18.55 12.57
C PRO A 47 10.49 18.73 11.08
N SER A 48 10.41 17.63 10.35
CA SER A 48 10.12 17.59 8.91
C SER A 48 9.07 16.56 8.56
N CYS A 49 8.35 16.79 7.44
CA CYS A 49 7.44 15.84 6.85
C CYS A 49 8.00 15.41 5.49
N SER A 50 8.40 14.15 5.38
CA SER A 50 9.03 13.58 4.20
C SER A 50 8.06 12.70 3.42
N PHE A 51 8.09 12.82 2.10
CA PHE A 51 7.32 12.02 1.16
C PHE A 51 8.22 11.41 0.11
N ASP A 52 8.05 10.12 -0.18
CA ASP A 52 8.58 9.42 -1.34
C ASP A 52 7.45 8.58 -1.94
N LEU A 53 6.70 9.19 -2.86
CA LEU A 53 5.48 8.64 -3.42
C LEU A 53 5.69 8.29 -4.89
N ASN A 54 5.55 7.01 -5.23
CA ASN A 54 5.72 6.46 -6.57
C ASN A 54 4.48 5.61 -6.91
N VAL A 55 3.45 6.25 -7.45
CA VAL A 55 2.14 5.63 -7.67
C VAL A 55 1.89 5.45 -9.16
N LEU A 56 1.59 4.22 -9.57
CA LEU A 56 1.19 3.92 -10.94
C LEU A 56 -0.23 4.43 -11.21
N LYS A 57 -0.42 5.08 -12.34
CA LYS A 57 -1.72 5.33 -12.94
C LYS A 57 -1.84 4.59 -14.26
N ALA A 58 -3.01 4.07 -14.56
CA ALA A 58 -3.31 3.45 -15.83
C ALA A 58 -3.59 4.51 -16.90
N HIS A 59 -3.20 4.18 -18.13
CA HIS A 59 -3.58 4.88 -19.34
C HIS A 59 -3.56 3.90 -20.52
N GLY A 60 -3.96 4.33 -21.71
CA GLY A 60 -3.99 3.46 -22.88
C GLY A 60 -5.21 3.76 -23.75
N THR A 61 -5.49 2.86 -24.69
CA THR A 61 -6.67 3.00 -25.57
C THR A 61 -7.93 2.48 -24.92
N ASP A 62 -7.82 1.63 -23.90
CA ASP A 62 -8.95 1.17 -23.08
C ASP A 62 -9.18 2.14 -21.92
N THR A 63 -10.06 3.11 -22.14
CA THR A 63 -10.38 4.12 -21.13
C THR A 63 -11.27 3.58 -20.02
N VAL A 64 -12.06 2.52 -20.26
CA VAL A 64 -12.93 1.92 -19.22
C VAL A 64 -12.08 1.33 -18.11
N PHE A 65 -11.12 0.48 -18.46
CA PHE A 65 -10.15 -0.06 -17.51
C PHE A 65 -9.36 1.04 -16.82
N ALA A 66 -8.77 1.97 -17.60
CA ALA A 66 -7.91 3.00 -17.04
C ALA A 66 -8.64 3.91 -16.05
N ASP A 67 -9.87 4.32 -16.36
CA ASP A 67 -10.67 5.16 -15.48
C ASP A 67 -11.06 4.42 -14.19
N ALA A 68 -11.51 3.16 -14.29
CA ALA A 68 -11.87 2.35 -13.13
C ALA A 68 -10.68 2.12 -12.20
N PHE A 69 -9.52 1.72 -12.75
CA PHE A 69 -8.27 1.55 -12.01
C PHE A 69 -7.85 2.85 -11.31
N ASN A 70 -7.84 3.97 -12.04
CA ASN A 70 -7.40 5.25 -11.48
C ASN A 70 -8.34 5.78 -10.40
N VAL A 71 -9.66 5.58 -10.53
CA VAL A 71 -10.63 5.93 -9.49
C VAL A 71 -10.43 5.09 -8.23
N ASP A 72 -10.24 3.77 -8.40
CA ASP A 72 -10.06 2.87 -7.27
C ASP A 72 -8.76 3.18 -6.51
N ILE A 73 -7.64 3.34 -7.21
CA ILE A 73 -6.36 3.63 -6.55
C ILE A 73 -6.31 5.03 -5.92
N SER A 74 -6.94 6.02 -6.53
CA SER A 74 -7.06 7.36 -5.95
C SER A 74 -7.91 7.35 -4.68
N TYR A 75 -8.96 6.54 -4.66
CA TYR A 75 -9.78 6.37 -3.47
C TYR A 75 -9.03 5.59 -2.38
N PHE A 76 -8.40 4.48 -2.75
CA PHE A 76 -7.70 3.62 -1.80
C PHE A 76 -6.53 4.33 -1.11
N LEU A 77 -5.67 5.02 -1.89
CA LEU A 77 -4.47 5.67 -1.34
C LEU A 77 -4.72 7.07 -0.76
N PHE A 78 -5.69 7.81 -1.31
CA PHE A 78 -5.82 9.25 -1.06
C PHE A 78 -7.21 9.68 -0.64
N ASP A 79 -8.14 8.73 -0.46
CA ASP A 79 -9.56 8.99 -0.12
C ASP A 79 -10.26 9.96 -1.09
N LYS A 80 -9.93 9.85 -2.40
CA LYS A 80 -10.52 10.67 -3.45
C LYS A 80 -11.02 9.85 -4.62
N ARG A 81 -12.32 9.86 -4.89
CA ARG A 81 -12.93 9.20 -6.06
C ARG A 81 -12.75 10.05 -7.32
N THR A 82 -11.61 9.89 -7.97
CA THR A 82 -11.25 10.65 -9.19
C THR A 82 -10.29 9.86 -10.07
N THR A 83 -10.32 10.11 -11.36
CA THR A 83 -9.33 9.60 -12.32
C THR A 83 -8.02 10.42 -12.30
N ASP A 84 -8.04 11.59 -11.67
CA ASP A 84 -6.84 12.44 -11.50
C ASP A 84 -6.02 11.99 -10.28
N VAL A 85 -5.22 10.94 -10.46
CA VAL A 85 -4.33 10.39 -9.42
C VAL A 85 -3.36 11.45 -8.89
N ARG A 86 -2.86 12.35 -9.76
CA ARG A 86 -1.96 13.44 -9.33
C ARG A 86 -2.67 14.45 -8.43
N GLY A 87 -3.87 14.88 -8.82
CA GLY A 87 -4.66 15.80 -7.99
C GLY A 87 -5.04 15.20 -6.64
N ALA A 88 -5.37 13.90 -6.61
CA ALA A 88 -5.64 13.16 -5.38
C ALA A 88 -4.39 13.11 -4.47
N MET A 89 -3.22 12.79 -5.02
CA MET A 89 -1.93 12.78 -4.29
C MET A 89 -1.60 14.16 -3.70
N ILE A 90 -1.76 15.23 -4.46
CA ILE A 90 -1.51 16.60 -3.97
C ILE A 90 -2.43 16.93 -2.80
N HIS A 91 -3.71 16.58 -2.91
CA HIS A 91 -4.66 16.79 -1.81
C HIS A 91 -4.27 16.00 -0.55
N PHE A 92 -3.82 14.77 -0.70
CA PHE A 92 -3.30 13.96 0.41
C PHE A 92 -2.10 14.63 1.07
N ILE A 93 -1.10 15.07 0.30
CA ILE A 93 0.08 15.78 0.79
C ILE A 93 -0.32 17.03 1.58
N ASP A 94 -1.22 17.86 1.03
CA ASP A 94 -1.70 19.07 1.71
C ASP A 94 -2.40 18.73 3.03
N SER A 95 -3.20 17.66 3.06
CA SER A 95 -3.89 17.21 4.27
C SER A 95 -2.93 16.75 5.34
N VAL A 96 -1.94 15.92 4.97
CA VAL A 96 -0.89 15.44 5.88
C VAL A 96 -0.06 16.60 6.42
N LEU A 97 0.35 17.54 5.58
CA LEU A 97 1.11 18.72 6.00
C LEU A 97 0.35 19.60 6.99
N ASN A 98 -0.97 19.70 6.85
CA ASN A 98 -1.79 20.45 7.80
C ASN A 98 -1.82 19.75 9.17
N ILE A 99 -1.99 18.43 9.21
CA ILE A 99 -1.96 17.64 10.45
C ILE A 99 -0.57 17.74 11.10
N PHE A 100 0.50 17.50 10.33
CA PHE A 100 1.89 17.62 10.80
C PHE A 100 2.18 18.97 11.45
N LYS A 101 1.75 20.08 10.82
CA LYS A 101 1.97 21.43 11.35
C LYS A 101 1.16 21.68 12.62
N GLU A 102 -0.06 21.17 12.68
CA GLU A 102 -0.92 21.32 13.86
C GLU A 102 -0.34 20.57 15.05
N GLU A 103 0.02 19.30 14.88
CA GLU A 103 0.57 18.47 15.95
C GLU A 103 1.90 19.04 16.49
N ASN A 104 2.83 19.46 15.63
CA ASN A 104 4.06 20.07 16.08
C ASN A 104 3.83 21.41 16.79
N ARG A 105 2.83 22.20 16.35
CA ARG A 105 2.43 23.42 17.03
C ARG A 105 1.93 23.13 18.46
N GLU A 106 1.07 22.14 18.62
CA GLU A 106 0.53 21.71 19.92
C GLU A 106 1.65 21.19 20.85
N GLN A 107 2.56 20.38 20.34
CA GLN A 107 3.70 19.87 21.11
C GLN A 107 4.61 21.00 21.61
N ILE A 108 4.93 21.96 20.76
CA ILE A 108 5.75 23.14 21.14
C ILE A 108 5.06 23.96 22.21
N ARG A 109 3.73 24.22 22.05
CA ARG A 109 2.95 24.95 23.04
C ARG A 109 2.94 24.24 24.38
N TYR A 110 2.63 22.96 24.39
CA TYR A 110 2.57 22.16 25.62
C TYR A 110 3.93 22.11 26.35
N ALA A 111 5.02 21.93 25.61
CA ALA A 111 6.36 21.94 26.18
C ALA A 111 6.72 23.29 26.83
N GLN A 112 6.32 24.41 26.22
CA GLN A 112 6.52 25.76 26.76
C GLN A 112 5.70 26.00 28.04
N GLU A 113 4.45 25.52 28.08
CA GLU A 113 3.57 25.65 29.26
C GLU A 113 4.10 24.84 30.46
N GLU A 114 4.63 23.64 30.20
CA GLU A 114 5.14 22.72 31.22
C GLU A 114 6.63 22.91 31.55
N GLY A 115 7.35 23.74 30.79
CA GLY A 115 8.74 24.11 31.05
C GLY A 115 9.79 23.05 30.71
N PHE A 116 9.54 22.26 29.66
CA PHE A 116 10.53 21.32 29.10
C PHE A 116 10.78 21.58 27.60
N GLU A 117 11.83 20.95 27.07
CA GLU A 117 12.16 21.07 25.64
C GLU A 117 11.13 20.33 24.79
N PRO A 118 10.60 20.95 23.71
CA PRO A 118 9.64 20.29 22.83
C PRO A 118 10.29 19.10 22.14
N ARG A 119 9.52 18.03 21.99
CA ARG A 119 9.91 16.87 21.19
C ARG A 119 9.51 17.12 19.75
N ASP A 120 10.47 17.07 18.83
CA ASP A 120 10.22 17.11 17.41
C ASP A 120 9.49 15.84 16.95
N ILE A 121 8.42 16.01 16.18
CA ILE A 121 7.68 14.89 15.59
C ILE A 121 7.86 14.97 14.08
N ASP A 122 8.78 14.14 13.57
CA ASP A 122 8.94 13.95 12.13
C ASP A 122 7.81 13.05 11.59
N TYR A 123 7.42 13.32 10.34
CA TYR A 123 6.53 12.45 9.56
C TYR A 123 7.27 11.92 8.35
N GLU A 124 7.01 10.66 8.02
CA GLU A 124 7.54 10.02 6.82
C GLU A 124 6.45 9.17 6.16
N TYR A 125 6.28 9.37 4.86
CA TYR A 125 5.37 8.60 4.01
C TYR A 125 6.12 8.09 2.78
N VAL A 126 6.16 6.77 2.62
CA VAL A 126 6.69 6.12 1.43
C VAL A 126 5.58 5.28 0.81
N ILE A 127 5.31 5.47 -0.48
CA ILE A 127 4.38 4.65 -1.25
C ILE A 127 5.06 4.24 -2.55
N ASN A 128 5.21 2.93 -2.74
CA ASN A 128 5.71 2.35 -3.98
C ASN A 128 4.67 1.36 -4.51
N THR A 129 4.35 1.47 -5.78
CA THR A 129 3.38 0.58 -6.41
C THR A 129 3.95 -0.09 -7.65
N GLU A 130 3.55 -1.34 -7.88
CA GLU A 130 3.93 -2.15 -9.03
C GLU A 130 2.71 -2.88 -9.58
N VAL A 131 2.74 -3.26 -10.86
CA VAL A 131 1.71 -4.11 -11.45
C VAL A 131 2.33 -5.38 -11.99
N HIS A 132 1.65 -6.51 -11.74
CA HIS A 132 2.05 -7.83 -12.22
C HIS A 132 0.90 -8.45 -13.00
N TYR A 133 1.20 -9.05 -14.14
CA TYR A 133 0.20 -9.78 -14.92
C TYR A 133 -0.06 -11.15 -14.27
N GLY A 134 -1.32 -11.43 -14.05
CA GLY A 134 -1.77 -12.73 -13.60
C GLY A 134 -1.72 -13.79 -14.71
N ASN A 135 -2.12 -14.97 -14.37
CA ASN A 135 -2.08 -16.23 -15.12
C ASN A 135 -2.99 -16.26 -16.36
N GLY A 136 -2.76 -15.42 -17.37
CA GLY A 136 -3.50 -15.46 -18.64
C GLY A 136 -5.02 -15.32 -18.53
N ARG A 137 -5.55 -14.87 -17.37
CA ARG A 137 -6.97 -14.74 -17.05
C ARG A 137 -7.48 -13.31 -17.19
N ASP A 138 -6.77 -12.47 -17.93
CA ASP A 138 -7.09 -11.05 -18.09
C ASP A 138 -7.22 -10.31 -16.74
N ILE A 139 -6.36 -10.70 -15.80
CA ILE A 139 -6.24 -10.09 -14.46
C ILE A 139 -4.84 -9.50 -14.30
N ILE A 140 -4.75 -8.35 -13.67
CA ILE A 140 -3.49 -7.79 -13.17
C ILE A 140 -3.57 -7.63 -11.65
N GLY A 141 -2.45 -7.93 -10.97
CA GLY A 141 -2.22 -7.56 -9.58
C GLY A 141 -1.59 -6.18 -9.52
N HIS A 142 -2.06 -5.35 -8.61
CA HIS A 142 -1.45 -4.09 -8.23
C HIS A 142 -0.90 -4.23 -6.82
N PHE A 143 0.41 -4.35 -6.73
CA PHE A 143 1.14 -4.45 -5.47
C PHE A 143 1.44 -3.06 -4.94
N ILE A 144 1.07 -2.79 -3.71
CA ILE A 144 1.20 -1.50 -3.03
C ILE A 144 2.00 -1.72 -1.75
N ASN A 145 3.18 -1.12 -1.68
CA ASN A 145 4.01 -1.11 -0.48
C ASN A 145 4.00 0.30 0.11
N MET A 146 3.49 0.40 1.34
CA MET A 146 3.38 1.67 2.07
C MET A 146 4.17 1.59 3.37
N TYR A 147 4.94 2.64 3.66
CA TYR A 147 5.50 2.88 4.98
C TYR A 147 5.02 4.23 5.49
N GLN A 148 4.66 4.27 6.76
CA GLN A 148 4.24 5.49 7.43
C GLN A 148 4.89 5.59 8.81
N TYR A 149 5.43 6.76 9.11
CA TYR A 149 5.82 7.18 10.45
C TYR A 149 5.22 8.54 10.76
N THR A 150 4.54 8.66 11.88
CA THR A 150 3.89 9.89 12.35
C THR A 150 4.20 10.14 13.82
N GLY A 151 5.41 9.82 14.23
CA GLY A 151 5.81 9.85 15.64
C GLY A 151 5.62 8.50 16.35
N GLY A 152 6.04 8.43 17.61
CA GLY A 152 5.97 7.21 18.39
C GLY A 152 7.26 6.38 18.35
N ALA A 153 7.16 5.09 18.69
CA ALA A 153 8.30 4.21 18.85
C ALA A 153 8.89 3.72 17.51
N HIS A 154 8.04 3.51 16.51
CA HIS A 154 8.42 3.02 15.17
C HIS A 154 7.34 3.34 14.15
N GLY A 155 7.70 3.29 12.86
CA GLY A 155 6.75 3.34 11.77
C GLY A 155 6.08 1.98 11.51
N GLY A 156 5.12 1.97 10.60
CA GLY A 156 4.44 0.76 10.11
C GLY A 156 4.67 0.58 8.62
N THR A 157 4.92 -0.67 8.21
CA THR A 157 4.94 -1.08 6.80
C THR A 157 3.71 -1.91 6.51
N PHE A 158 3.04 -1.59 5.40
CA PHE A 158 1.84 -2.28 4.96
C PHE A 158 1.98 -2.65 3.48
N ILE A 159 1.73 -3.90 3.16
CA ILE A 159 1.57 -4.36 1.78
C ILE A 159 0.08 -4.60 1.54
N THR A 160 -0.42 -4.08 0.42
CA THR A 160 -1.76 -4.37 -0.06
C THR A 160 -1.70 -4.75 -1.53
N CYS A 161 -2.38 -5.84 -1.87
CA CYS A 161 -2.55 -6.28 -3.24
C CYS A 161 -4.00 -6.09 -3.68
N ARG A 162 -4.19 -5.57 -4.87
CA ARG A 162 -5.49 -5.39 -5.49
C ARG A 162 -5.47 -6.00 -6.88
N ASN A 163 -6.31 -6.99 -7.11
CA ASN A 163 -6.41 -7.64 -8.41
C ASN A 163 -7.52 -6.98 -9.23
N TYR A 164 -7.27 -6.71 -10.51
CA TYR A 164 -8.23 -6.06 -11.42
C TYR A 164 -8.47 -6.88 -12.66
N ARG A 165 -9.72 -6.96 -13.11
CA ARG A 165 -10.04 -7.48 -14.44
C ARG A 165 -9.62 -6.47 -15.50
N LEU A 166 -8.93 -6.92 -16.52
CA LEU A 166 -8.54 -6.06 -17.65
C LEU A 166 -9.73 -5.63 -18.51
N GLU A 167 -10.86 -6.37 -18.46
CA GLU A 167 -12.05 -6.07 -19.23
C GLU A 167 -12.70 -4.75 -18.83
N ASP A 168 -12.80 -4.48 -17.53
CA ASP A 168 -13.58 -3.35 -17.00
C ASP A 168 -12.94 -2.62 -15.82
N GLY A 169 -11.77 -3.07 -15.37
CA GLY A 169 -11.08 -2.50 -14.19
C GLY A 169 -11.75 -2.81 -12.86
N SER A 170 -12.70 -3.73 -12.81
CA SER A 170 -13.32 -4.15 -11.56
C SER A 170 -12.32 -4.90 -10.67
N VAL A 171 -12.41 -4.67 -9.35
CA VAL A 171 -11.59 -5.39 -8.36
C VAL A 171 -12.07 -6.83 -8.25
N VAL A 172 -11.14 -7.77 -8.23
CA VAL A 172 -11.38 -9.20 -8.06
C VAL A 172 -11.19 -9.55 -6.58
N THR A 173 -12.25 -10.01 -5.95
CA THR A 173 -12.24 -10.51 -4.57
C THR A 173 -11.98 -12.03 -4.51
N LEU A 174 -11.77 -12.56 -3.30
CA LEU A 174 -11.70 -14.02 -3.10
C LEU A 174 -12.95 -14.73 -3.61
N ASP A 175 -14.14 -14.19 -3.35
CA ASP A 175 -15.41 -14.75 -3.81
C ASP A 175 -15.59 -14.68 -5.32
N ASP A 176 -14.97 -13.72 -6.01
CA ASP A 176 -14.96 -13.65 -7.47
C ASP A 176 -14.03 -14.69 -8.09
N TYR A 177 -12.92 -14.99 -7.43
CA TYR A 177 -11.89 -15.88 -7.96
C TYR A 177 -12.10 -17.35 -7.57
N PHE A 178 -12.54 -17.60 -6.34
CA PHE A 178 -12.72 -18.94 -5.81
C PHE A 178 -14.20 -19.39 -5.81
N LYS A 179 -14.39 -20.71 -5.83
CA LYS A 179 -15.71 -21.33 -5.66
C LYS A 179 -16.15 -21.26 -4.19
N PRO A 180 -17.45 -21.20 -3.88
CA PRO A 180 -17.93 -21.20 -2.50
C PRO A 180 -17.37 -22.36 -1.67
N GLY A 181 -16.94 -22.06 -0.44
CA GLY A 181 -16.34 -23.01 0.49
C GLY A 181 -14.86 -23.28 0.25
N TYR A 182 -14.18 -22.40 -0.49
CA TYR A 182 -12.74 -22.46 -0.76
C TYR A 182 -11.90 -22.50 0.50
N GLU A 183 -12.35 -21.90 1.60
CA GLU A 183 -11.62 -21.81 2.86
C GLU A 183 -11.28 -23.20 3.41
N LYS A 184 -12.15 -24.19 3.22
CA LYS A 184 -11.95 -25.57 3.66
C LYS A 184 -10.75 -26.25 2.98
N VAL A 185 -10.41 -25.80 1.79
CA VAL A 185 -9.26 -26.30 1.01
C VAL A 185 -8.05 -25.42 1.23
N LEU A 186 -8.22 -24.09 1.23
CA LEU A 186 -7.12 -23.15 1.39
C LEU A 186 -6.49 -23.15 2.77
N LEU A 187 -7.27 -23.18 3.85
CA LEU A 187 -6.72 -23.10 5.22
C LEU A 187 -5.69 -24.18 5.51
N PRO A 188 -5.92 -25.48 5.21
CA PRO A 188 -4.89 -26.50 5.41
C PRO A 188 -3.63 -26.29 4.53
N VAL A 189 -3.80 -25.75 3.32
CA VAL A 189 -2.67 -25.43 2.44
C VAL A 189 -1.86 -24.28 3.01
N LEU A 190 -2.52 -23.21 3.44
CA LEU A 190 -1.88 -22.04 4.04
C LEU A 190 -1.19 -22.38 5.36
N GLU A 191 -1.78 -23.25 6.19
CA GLU A 191 -1.12 -23.71 7.43
C GLU A 191 0.17 -24.48 7.12
N ARG A 192 0.15 -25.38 6.16
CA ARG A 192 1.36 -26.07 5.70
C ARG A 192 2.41 -25.10 5.15
N LYS A 193 2.00 -24.13 4.33
CA LYS A 193 2.90 -23.09 3.81
C LYS A 193 3.47 -22.21 4.91
N LEU A 194 2.70 -21.92 5.95
CA LEU A 194 3.18 -21.16 7.10
C LEU A 194 4.19 -21.96 7.93
N LEU A 195 3.97 -23.25 8.14
CA LEU A 195 4.97 -24.14 8.77
C LEU A 195 6.29 -24.16 7.98
N GLU A 196 6.20 -24.28 6.66
CA GLU A 196 7.37 -24.22 5.77
C GLU A 196 8.07 -22.84 5.88
N TYR A 197 7.33 -21.74 5.85
CA TYR A 197 7.84 -20.37 5.92
C TYR A 197 8.54 -20.08 7.26
N ALA A 198 7.93 -20.52 8.37
CA ALA A 198 8.44 -20.29 9.72
C ALA A 198 9.48 -21.34 10.16
N GLU A 199 9.81 -22.33 9.29
CA GLU A 199 10.69 -23.45 9.61
C GLU A 199 10.25 -24.25 10.83
N CYS A 200 8.92 -24.35 11.05
CA CYS A 200 8.30 -25.07 12.15
C CYS A 200 7.78 -26.44 11.72
N SER A 201 7.81 -27.41 12.64
CA SER A 201 7.36 -28.78 12.39
C SER A 201 5.91 -29.01 12.86
N SER A 202 5.38 -28.12 13.69
CA SER A 202 4.04 -28.25 14.26
C SER A 202 3.40 -26.89 14.55
N ARG A 203 2.08 -26.92 14.81
CA ARG A 203 1.34 -25.72 15.20
C ARG A 203 1.78 -25.21 16.59
N GLU A 204 2.15 -26.11 17.49
CA GLU A 204 2.66 -25.74 18.80
C GLU A 204 3.96 -24.93 18.70
N GLU A 205 4.84 -25.27 17.75
CA GLU A 205 6.06 -24.48 17.47
C GLU A 205 5.72 -23.10 16.88
N LEU A 206 4.68 -22.99 16.03
CA LEU A 206 4.20 -21.70 15.56
C LEU A 206 3.72 -20.82 16.71
N ASP A 207 2.94 -21.37 17.65
CA ASP A 207 2.48 -20.66 18.83
C ASP A 207 3.67 -20.19 19.72
N GLU A 208 4.70 -21.03 19.87
CA GLU A 208 5.94 -20.68 20.60
C GLU A 208 6.70 -19.54 19.91
N HIS A 209 6.65 -19.45 18.58
CA HIS A 209 7.20 -18.35 17.79
C HIS A 209 6.32 -17.10 17.76
N GLY A 210 5.18 -17.11 18.45
CA GLY A 210 4.27 -15.99 18.63
C GLY A 210 3.20 -15.85 17.55
N TYR A 211 3.08 -16.82 16.63
CA TYR A 211 1.96 -16.85 15.69
C TYR A 211 0.64 -17.09 16.45
N PHE A 212 -0.45 -16.56 15.91
CA PHE A 212 -1.82 -16.76 16.42
C PHE A 212 -2.09 -16.29 17.85
N SER A 213 -1.25 -15.41 18.39
CA SER A 213 -1.45 -14.86 19.74
C SER A 213 -2.79 -14.11 19.89
N ASN A 214 -3.32 -13.56 18.79
CA ASN A 214 -4.55 -12.79 18.78
C ASN A 214 -5.68 -13.52 18.02
N ASP A 215 -5.40 -14.02 16.83
CA ASP A 215 -6.40 -14.60 15.94
C ASP A 215 -5.90 -15.90 15.28
N PRO A 216 -6.79 -16.88 15.00
CA PRO A 216 -6.42 -18.07 14.26
C PRO A 216 -6.04 -17.72 12.81
N LEU A 217 -5.34 -18.64 12.13
CA LEU A 217 -5.08 -18.51 10.71
C LEU A 217 -6.40 -18.36 9.93
N PHE A 218 -6.45 -17.40 9.03
CA PHE A 218 -7.57 -17.12 8.14
C PHE A 218 -7.07 -17.02 6.68
N VAL A 219 -7.98 -17.10 5.72
CA VAL A 219 -7.65 -16.79 4.33
C VAL A 219 -7.61 -15.28 4.17
N SER A 220 -6.42 -14.73 3.96
CA SER A 220 -6.25 -13.28 3.79
C SER A 220 -6.96 -12.79 2.52
N ASP A 221 -7.77 -11.74 2.64
CA ASP A 221 -8.33 -11.01 1.51
C ASP A 221 -7.29 -10.09 0.82
N ASN A 222 -6.13 -9.94 1.45
CA ASN A 222 -4.94 -9.33 0.87
C ASN A 222 -4.15 -10.38 0.09
N PHE A 223 -4.47 -10.57 -1.18
CA PHE A 223 -3.88 -11.59 -2.03
C PHE A 223 -3.53 -11.05 -3.42
N GLU A 224 -2.53 -11.64 -4.05
CA GLU A 224 -2.11 -11.32 -5.40
C GLU A 224 -2.16 -12.55 -6.31
N ILE A 225 -2.85 -12.42 -7.43
CA ILE A 225 -2.89 -13.44 -8.49
C ILE A 225 -1.68 -13.20 -9.41
N ARG A 226 -0.69 -14.09 -9.33
CA ARG A 226 0.50 -14.09 -10.18
C ARG A 226 0.39 -15.10 -11.31
N GLN A 227 1.47 -15.25 -12.08
CA GLN A 227 1.49 -16.14 -13.25
C GLN A 227 1.21 -17.61 -12.90
N ASP A 228 1.86 -18.15 -11.87
CA ASP A 228 1.78 -19.56 -11.48
C ASP A 228 1.43 -19.77 -10.01
N THR A 229 1.30 -18.68 -9.24
CA THR A 229 1.02 -18.70 -7.80
C THR A 229 -0.06 -17.70 -7.43
N ILE A 230 -0.63 -17.92 -6.27
CA ILE A 230 -1.44 -16.93 -5.57
C ILE A 230 -0.73 -16.65 -4.25
N ASP A 231 -0.34 -15.40 -4.06
CA ASP A 231 0.36 -14.94 -2.86
C ASP A 231 -0.67 -14.38 -1.88
N PHE A 232 -0.72 -14.94 -0.67
CA PHE A 232 -1.54 -14.45 0.44
C PHE A 232 -0.64 -13.67 1.41
N ILE A 233 -0.95 -12.41 1.62
CA ILE A 233 -0.13 -11.49 2.41
C ILE A 233 -0.80 -11.25 3.77
N TYR A 234 0.00 -11.38 4.81
CA TYR A 234 -0.36 -11.03 6.19
C TYR A 234 0.57 -9.94 6.66
N ASN A 235 0.01 -8.77 6.93
CA ASN A 235 0.77 -7.65 7.45
C ASN A 235 1.18 -7.88 8.91
N GLN A 236 2.01 -7.00 9.43
CA GLN A 236 2.39 -7.00 10.84
C GLN A 236 1.13 -6.99 11.70
N TYR A 237 1.10 -7.84 12.73
CA TYR A 237 -0.02 -8.08 13.65
C TYR A 237 -1.21 -8.88 13.10
N ASP A 238 -1.27 -9.21 11.82
CA ASP A 238 -2.37 -10.02 11.29
C ASP A 238 -2.40 -11.44 11.88
N ILE A 239 -1.25 -12.12 11.90
CA ILE A 239 -1.11 -13.48 12.43
C ILE A 239 0.10 -13.66 13.35
N ALA A 240 0.96 -12.65 13.49
CA ALA A 240 2.18 -12.70 14.27
C ALA A 240 2.56 -11.31 14.80
N PRO A 241 3.46 -11.19 15.81
CA PRO A 241 3.91 -9.91 16.34
C PRO A 241 4.61 -9.05 15.30
N TYR A 242 4.72 -7.75 15.57
CA TYR A 242 5.45 -6.78 14.73
C TYR A 242 6.85 -7.24 14.34
N SER A 243 7.57 -7.88 15.27
CA SER A 243 8.95 -8.34 15.06
C SER A 243 9.10 -9.44 14.01
N THR A 244 8.03 -10.18 13.71
CA THR A 244 8.02 -11.21 12.65
C THR A 244 8.00 -10.57 11.26
N GLY A 245 7.51 -9.32 11.17
CA GLY A 245 7.39 -8.63 9.88
C GLY A 245 6.15 -9.06 9.11
N ILE A 246 6.22 -8.90 7.78
CA ILE A 246 5.15 -9.26 6.86
C ILE A 246 5.37 -10.69 6.39
N THR A 247 4.34 -11.52 6.47
CA THR A 247 4.37 -12.91 6.02
C THR A 247 3.67 -13.02 4.67
N THR A 248 4.34 -13.59 3.67
CA THR A 248 3.75 -13.90 2.36
C THR A 248 3.77 -15.40 2.12
N LEU A 249 2.59 -15.98 1.92
CA LEU A 249 2.43 -17.40 1.65
C LEU A 249 2.07 -17.61 0.18
N SER A 250 3.02 -18.10 -0.60
CA SER A 250 2.83 -18.39 -2.02
C SER A 250 2.27 -19.81 -2.22
N VAL A 251 1.09 -19.88 -2.81
CA VAL A 251 0.41 -21.15 -3.12
C VAL A 251 0.44 -21.37 -4.64
N PRO A 252 1.08 -22.43 -5.13
CA PRO A 252 1.01 -22.82 -6.55
C PRO A 252 -0.45 -23.01 -7.00
N GLU A 253 -0.83 -22.44 -8.14
CA GLU A 253 -2.21 -22.52 -8.64
C GLU A 253 -2.65 -23.98 -8.85
N ASP A 254 -1.76 -24.86 -9.25
CA ASP A 254 -2.06 -26.25 -9.51
C ASP A 254 -2.46 -27.04 -8.25
N GLU A 255 -1.98 -26.66 -7.07
CA GLU A 255 -2.38 -27.26 -5.77
C GLU A 255 -3.86 -26.95 -5.43
N ILE A 256 -4.38 -25.82 -5.90
CA ILE A 256 -5.73 -25.33 -5.55
C ILE A 256 -6.64 -25.14 -6.75
N ARG A 257 -6.26 -25.67 -7.92
CA ARG A 257 -7.02 -25.53 -9.18
C ARG A 257 -8.48 -25.99 -9.08
N SER A 258 -8.78 -26.96 -8.23
CA SER A 258 -10.13 -27.49 -8.05
C SER A 258 -11.13 -26.48 -7.48
N ILE A 259 -10.65 -25.47 -6.77
CA ILE A 259 -11.47 -24.42 -6.15
C ILE A 259 -11.47 -23.10 -6.92
N ILE A 260 -10.70 -22.95 -7.96
CA ILE A 260 -10.70 -21.77 -8.84
C ILE A 260 -11.90 -21.83 -9.77
N ARG A 261 -12.56 -20.70 -10.03
CA ARG A 261 -13.73 -20.57 -10.92
C ARG A 261 -13.38 -20.73 -12.40
#